data_3648d6421afd01129a17ed7325d2117a
#
_entry.id   3648d6421afd01129a17ed7325d2117a
#
_cell.length_a   1.000
_cell.length_b   1.000
_cell.length_c   1.000
_cell.angle_alpha   90.00
_cell.angle_beta   90.00
_cell.angle_gamma   90.00
#
_symmetry.space_group_name_H-M   'P 1'
#
loop_
_entity.id
_entity.type
_entity.pdbx_description
1 polymer ?
#
loop_
_entity_poly.entity_id
_entity_poly.type
_entity_poly.pdbx_seq_one_letter_code
_entity_poly.pdbx_strand_id
1 'polypeptide(L)'
;FDVVSGQEHEYLFLSGHKFLDRTNQGLPGWTIEVRNSSGLVNATQTDEIGFWQVCNLTPGSYTVCEVLQPGWKNVTPLCMQVTLDIDNSENNDFVNTPTMCINGSKINHCTGLGLEGWTIRLTDESGAVTSTTTDANGDYWFCGLMPGSYTVCEQLLSGWKNVTPQCIHVTLSDSLNSKGNDFENILPLCISGHEFNHCTGEGLESWTVHLKDGAGNILESTS
;
A
#
# COMPACT_ATOMS: atom_id res chain seq x y z
N PHE A 1 -9.51 24.96 -68.08
CA PHE A 1 -8.55 24.85 -67.00
C PHE A 1 -9.37 24.62 -65.72
N ASP A 2 -9.58 23.35 -65.36
CA ASP A 2 -10.18 22.98 -64.08
C ASP A 2 -9.12 23.13 -63.02
N VAL A 3 -9.29 24.12 -62.16
CA VAL A 3 -8.57 24.21 -60.89
C VAL A 3 -9.31 23.27 -59.94
N VAL A 4 -8.82 22.05 -59.82
CA VAL A 4 -9.18 21.18 -58.71
C VAL A 4 -8.59 21.85 -57.47
N SER A 5 -9.45 22.44 -56.63
CA SER A 5 -9.08 22.92 -55.29
C SER A 5 -8.70 21.72 -54.47
N GLY A 6 -7.41 21.40 -54.45
CA GLY A 6 -6.85 20.50 -53.45
C GLY A 6 -7.01 21.17 -52.08
N GLN A 7 -8.01 20.77 -51.34
CA GLN A 7 -7.96 20.99 -49.88
C GLN A 7 -6.79 20.17 -49.38
N GLU A 8 -5.68 20.85 -49.05
CA GLU A 8 -4.65 20.25 -48.20
C GLU A 8 -5.35 19.94 -46.89
N HIS A 9 -5.61 18.67 -46.63
CA HIS A 9 -6.01 18.23 -45.30
C HIS A 9 -4.82 18.51 -44.41
N GLU A 10 -4.89 19.56 -43.63
CA GLU A 10 -3.91 19.86 -42.60
C GLU A 10 -4.06 18.77 -41.52
N TYR A 11 -3.10 17.87 -41.49
CA TYR A 11 -3.07 16.82 -40.48
C TYR A 11 -2.60 17.39 -39.15
N LEU A 12 -3.41 17.20 -38.11
CA LEU A 12 -3.17 17.66 -36.75
C LEU A 12 -2.44 16.61 -35.94
N PHE A 13 -1.93 17.03 -34.78
CA PHE A 13 -1.35 16.12 -33.80
C PHE A 13 -1.83 16.42 -32.38
N LEU A 14 -1.75 15.40 -31.55
CA LEU A 14 -1.85 15.46 -30.09
C LEU A 14 -0.49 15.13 -29.51
N SER A 15 -0.05 15.89 -28.51
CA SER A 15 1.20 15.63 -27.80
C SER A 15 1.11 15.99 -26.32
N GLY A 16 2.03 15.48 -25.54
CA GLY A 16 2.19 15.77 -24.15
C GLY A 16 3.37 15.02 -23.53
N HIS A 17 3.45 15.03 -22.22
CA HIS A 17 4.49 14.33 -21.49
C HIS A 17 3.89 13.42 -20.43
N LYS A 18 4.68 12.45 -20.03
CA LYS A 18 4.45 11.60 -18.89
C LYS A 18 5.48 11.92 -17.81
N PHE A 19 5.03 12.36 -16.63
CA PHE A 19 5.91 12.81 -15.55
C PHE A 19 5.77 11.99 -14.29
N LEU A 20 6.88 11.90 -13.56
CA LEU A 20 6.91 11.47 -12.16
C LEU A 20 6.42 12.61 -11.26
N ASP A 21 5.46 12.31 -10.39
CA ASP A 21 4.91 13.26 -9.43
C ASP A 21 6.02 13.97 -8.62
N ARG A 22 5.82 15.25 -8.31
CA ARG A 22 6.70 16.13 -7.52
C ARG A 22 8.08 16.44 -8.09
N THR A 23 8.56 15.71 -9.10
CA THR A 23 9.91 15.90 -9.65
C THR A 23 9.92 16.50 -11.05
N ASN A 24 8.81 16.38 -11.79
CA ASN A 24 8.71 16.67 -13.22
C ASN A 24 9.72 15.89 -14.08
N GLN A 25 10.25 14.78 -13.55
CA GLN A 25 11.07 13.87 -14.33
C GLN A 25 10.19 13.13 -15.33
N GLY A 26 10.61 13.09 -16.60
CA GLY A 26 9.93 12.30 -17.63
C GLY A 26 9.99 10.81 -17.34
N LEU A 27 8.89 10.10 -17.64
CA LEU A 27 8.77 8.65 -17.50
C LEU A 27 8.72 8.01 -18.90
N PRO A 28 9.78 7.28 -19.32
CA PRO A 28 9.82 6.62 -20.62
C PRO A 28 9.03 5.31 -20.65
N GLY A 29 8.67 4.86 -21.86
CA GLY A 29 8.08 3.55 -22.08
C GLY A 29 6.63 3.41 -21.63
N TRP A 30 5.90 4.50 -21.40
CA TRP A 30 4.47 4.48 -21.09
C TRP A 30 3.63 4.49 -22.35
N THR A 31 2.67 3.59 -22.41
CA THR A 31 1.73 3.54 -23.52
C THR A 31 0.65 4.59 -23.34
N ILE A 32 0.47 5.44 -24.37
CA ILE A 32 -0.60 6.42 -24.48
C ILE A 32 -1.48 6.01 -25.66
N GLU A 33 -2.76 5.85 -25.42
CA GLU A 33 -3.78 5.50 -26.40
C GLU A 33 -4.63 6.71 -26.78
N VAL A 34 -4.81 6.92 -28.07
CA VAL A 34 -5.73 7.94 -28.62
C VAL A 34 -6.92 7.22 -29.24
N ARG A 35 -8.11 7.56 -28.80
CA ARG A 35 -9.37 6.95 -29.23
C ARG A 35 -10.34 8.02 -29.74
N ASN A 36 -11.22 7.65 -30.65
CA ASN A 36 -12.38 8.45 -31.05
C ASN A 36 -13.68 7.64 -30.87
N SER A 37 -14.80 8.14 -31.37
CA SER A 37 -16.10 7.45 -31.31
C SER A 37 -16.12 6.09 -32.02
N SER A 38 -15.17 5.82 -32.93
CA SER A 38 -15.04 4.54 -33.66
C SER A 38 -14.08 3.56 -32.97
N GLY A 39 -13.38 3.97 -31.92
CA GLY A 39 -12.46 3.12 -31.13
C GLY A 39 -11.03 3.63 -31.11
N LEU A 40 -10.06 2.71 -30.98
CA LEU A 40 -8.63 3.04 -30.94
C LEU A 40 -8.17 3.58 -32.30
N VAL A 41 -7.64 4.81 -32.31
CA VAL A 41 -7.05 5.46 -33.49
C VAL A 41 -5.57 5.14 -33.57
N ASN A 42 -4.84 5.29 -32.46
CA ASN A 42 -3.41 5.03 -32.39
C ASN A 42 -2.98 4.78 -30.94
N ALA A 43 -1.81 4.14 -30.78
CA ALA A 43 -1.11 4.01 -29.52
C ALA A 43 0.37 4.30 -29.72
N THR A 44 0.97 5.06 -28.83
CA THR A 44 2.40 5.42 -28.85
C THR A 44 3.02 5.17 -27.50
N GLN A 45 4.34 5.18 -27.42
CA GLN A 45 5.08 5.11 -26.14
C GLN A 45 5.84 6.40 -25.91
N THR A 46 5.97 6.77 -24.65
CA THR A 46 6.78 7.92 -24.25
C THR A 46 8.27 7.64 -24.46
N ASP A 47 9.02 8.65 -24.90
CA ASP A 47 10.46 8.63 -25.10
C ASP A 47 11.25 8.81 -23.78
N GLU A 48 12.57 8.96 -23.88
CA GLU A 48 13.50 9.10 -22.75
C GLU A 48 13.20 10.30 -21.83
N ILE A 49 12.54 11.34 -22.34
CA ILE A 49 12.13 12.52 -21.57
C ILE A 49 10.63 12.51 -21.23
N GLY A 50 9.96 11.38 -21.45
CA GLY A 50 8.53 11.22 -21.20
C GLY A 50 7.63 11.85 -22.27
N PHE A 51 8.17 12.34 -23.39
CA PHE A 51 7.37 12.95 -24.44
C PHE A 51 6.64 11.89 -25.28
N TRP A 52 5.43 12.19 -25.68
CA TRP A 52 4.62 11.40 -26.62
C TRP A 52 3.92 12.28 -27.66
N GLN A 53 3.70 11.73 -28.83
CA GLN A 53 2.97 12.40 -29.92
C GLN A 53 2.23 11.39 -30.79
N VAL A 54 1.03 11.77 -31.22
CA VAL A 54 0.26 11.08 -32.26
C VAL A 54 -0.10 12.06 -33.33
N CYS A 55 0.40 11.82 -34.56
CA CYS A 55 0.23 12.66 -35.74
C CYS A 55 -0.86 12.12 -36.69
N ASN A 56 -1.10 12.85 -37.76
CA ASN A 56 -2.03 12.49 -38.84
C ASN A 56 -3.48 12.35 -38.38
N LEU A 57 -3.87 13.19 -37.44
CA LEU A 57 -5.25 13.27 -36.95
C LEU A 57 -6.06 14.27 -37.75
N THR A 58 -7.36 14.06 -37.86
CA THR A 58 -8.32 14.99 -38.43
C THR A 58 -9.04 15.76 -37.34
N PRO A 59 -9.62 16.94 -37.63
CA PRO A 59 -10.48 17.61 -36.67
C PRO A 59 -11.55 16.70 -36.11
N GLY A 60 -11.77 16.76 -34.78
CA GLY A 60 -12.71 15.88 -34.08
C GLY A 60 -12.46 15.80 -32.60
N SER A 61 -13.29 15.00 -31.91
CA SER A 61 -13.16 14.73 -30.46
C SER A 61 -12.44 13.43 -30.23
N TYR A 62 -11.46 13.47 -29.37
CA TYR A 62 -10.61 12.34 -28.98
C TYR A 62 -10.60 12.13 -27.48
N THR A 63 -10.43 10.88 -27.08
CA THR A 63 -10.12 10.49 -25.72
C THR A 63 -8.68 10.00 -25.69
N VAL A 64 -7.84 10.66 -24.92
CA VAL A 64 -6.44 10.29 -24.71
C VAL A 64 -6.31 9.63 -23.36
N CYS A 65 -5.78 8.42 -23.31
CA CYS A 65 -5.64 7.62 -22.08
C CYS A 65 -4.21 7.12 -21.90
N GLU A 66 -3.72 7.15 -20.69
CA GLU A 66 -2.54 6.37 -20.33
C GLU A 66 -2.90 4.92 -19.98
N VAL A 67 -2.03 3.97 -20.29
CA VAL A 67 -2.13 2.59 -19.81
C VAL A 67 -1.36 2.48 -18.50
N LEU A 68 -2.09 2.39 -17.38
CA LEU A 68 -1.48 2.34 -16.05
C LEU A 68 -0.61 1.08 -15.88
N GLN A 69 0.62 1.25 -15.43
CA GLN A 69 1.53 0.16 -15.17
C GLN A 69 1.37 -0.38 -13.73
N PRO A 70 1.61 -1.69 -13.48
CA PRO A 70 1.62 -2.26 -12.13
C PRO A 70 2.62 -1.53 -11.22
N GLY A 71 2.23 -1.29 -9.97
CA GLY A 71 3.06 -0.57 -8.99
C GLY A 71 3.01 0.96 -9.12
N TRP A 72 2.11 1.48 -9.96
CA TRP A 72 1.92 2.92 -10.14
C TRP A 72 0.47 3.33 -9.86
N LYS A 73 0.29 4.58 -9.51
CA LYS A 73 -1.01 5.23 -9.35
C LYS A 73 -1.01 6.54 -10.14
N ASN A 74 -2.09 6.77 -10.86
CA ASN A 74 -2.29 8.03 -11.57
C ASN A 74 -2.59 9.18 -10.58
N VAL A 75 -1.97 10.33 -10.82
CA VAL A 75 -2.21 11.61 -10.12
C VAL A 75 -3.16 12.46 -10.95
N THR A 76 -2.90 12.57 -12.25
CA THR A 76 -3.87 13.12 -13.23
C THR A 76 -4.92 12.07 -13.57
N PRO A 77 -6.07 12.47 -14.15
CA PRO A 77 -7.05 11.52 -14.67
C PRO A 77 -6.43 10.52 -15.65
N LEU A 78 -6.84 9.25 -15.60
CA LEU A 78 -6.35 8.20 -16.48
C LEU A 78 -6.62 8.49 -17.96
N CYS A 79 -7.70 9.22 -18.24
CA CYS A 79 -8.09 9.66 -19.58
C CYS A 79 -8.51 11.12 -19.55
N MET A 80 -8.25 11.83 -20.65
CA MET A 80 -8.69 13.19 -20.89
C MET A 80 -9.42 13.30 -22.22
N GLN A 81 -10.38 14.24 -22.30
CA GLN A 81 -11.09 14.56 -23.54
C GLN A 81 -10.38 15.72 -24.21
N VAL A 82 -10.08 15.58 -25.49
CA VAL A 82 -9.42 16.61 -26.30
C VAL A 82 -10.20 16.80 -27.59
N THR A 83 -10.45 18.06 -27.97
CA THR A 83 -11.05 18.41 -29.24
C THR A 83 -9.99 19.07 -30.12
N LEU A 84 -9.75 18.51 -31.28
CA LEU A 84 -8.96 19.13 -32.36
C LEU A 84 -9.92 19.85 -33.32
N ASP A 85 -9.65 21.11 -33.58
CA ASP A 85 -10.41 21.91 -34.58
C ASP A 85 -9.48 22.30 -35.71
N ILE A 86 -8.74 23.39 -35.61
CA ILE A 86 -7.79 23.87 -36.62
C ILE A 86 -6.35 23.85 -36.13
N ASP A 87 -6.15 23.73 -34.80
CA ASP A 87 -4.84 23.74 -34.15
C ASP A 87 -4.51 22.39 -33.54
N ASN A 88 -3.20 22.11 -33.39
CA ASN A 88 -2.68 20.99 -32.62
C ASN A 88 -3.01 21.16 -31.13
N SER A 89 -3.13 20.05 -30.41
CA SER A 89 -3.25 20.10 -28.98
C SER A 89 -1.98 19.56 -28.34
N GLU A 90 -1.35 20.36 -27.52
CA GLU A 90 -0.10 20.09 -26.82
C GLU A 90 -0.34 20.13 -25.29
N ASN A 91 0.65 19.69 -24.52
CA ASN A 91 0.60 19.66 -23.05
C ASN A 91 -0.56 18.79 -22.49
N ASN A 92 -0.89 17.72 -23.20
CA ASN A 92 -1.81 16.71 -22.69
C ASN A 92 -1.04 15.75 -21.74
N ASP A 93 -0.68 16.28 -20.57
CA ASP A 93 0.29 15.66 -19.68
C ASP A 93 -0.37 14.69 -18.70
N PHE A 94 0.32 13.57 -18.46
CA PHE A 94 -0.03 12.59 -17.43
C PHE A 94 1.02 12.58 -16.33
N VAL A 95 0.57 12.52 -15.09
CA VAL A 95 1.43 12.47 -13.90
C VAL A 95 1.09 11.24 -13.09
N ASN A 96 2.10 10.43 -12.77
CA ASN A 96 1.94 9.26 -11.92
C ASN A 96 2.97 9.24 -10.79
N THR A 97 2.62 8.49 -9.75
CA THR A 97 3.49 8.24 -8.62
C THR A 97 3.62 6.73 -8.40
N PRO A 98 4.81 6.22 -8.05
CA PRO A 98 4.96 4.82 -7.67
C PRO A 98 4.19 4.57 -6.36
N THR A 99 3.66 3.36 -6.23
CA THR A 99 3.04 2.91 -4.98
C THR A 99 4.04 2.13 -4.15
N MET A 100 3.87 2.18 -2.83
CA MET A 100 4.76 1.57 -1.86
C MET A 100 4.03 0.55 -1.00
N CYS A 101 4.81 -0.27 -0.29
CA CYS A 101 4.29 -1.21 0.68
C CYS A 101 4.88 -0.96 2.07
N ILE A 102 4.06 -1.21 3.09
CA ILE A 102 4.48 -1.41 4.48
C ILE A 102 4.29 -2.89 4.78
N ASN A 103 5.32 -3.56 5.28
CA ASN A 103 5.25 -4.95 5.67
C ASN A 103 5.99 -5.22 6.98
N GLY A 104 5.66 -6.33 7.60
CA GLY A 104 6.27 -6.84 8.82
C GLY A 104 5.74 -8.22 9.14
N SER A 105 6.16 -8.74 10.28
CA SER A 105 5.81 -10.07 10.75
C SER A 105 5.22 -9.99 12.15
N LYS A 106 4.29 -10.90 12.46
CA LYS A 106 3.75 -11.14 13.78
C LYS A 106 4.40 -12.38 14.37
N ILE A 107 5.09 -12.23 15.50
CA ILE A 107 6.00 -13.24 16.04
C ILE A 107 5.61 -13.60 17.47
N ASN A 108 5.66 -14.89 17.78
CA ASN A 108 5.64 -15.36 19.16
C ASN A 108 7.03 -15.15 19.78
N HIS A 109 7.12 -14.26 20.74
CA HIS A 109 8.38 -13.88 21.39
C HIS A 109 9.15 -15.08 22.02
N CYS A 110 8.43 -16.08 22.56
CA CYS A 110 9.06 -17.23 23.21
C CYS A 110 9.63 -18.26 22.23
N THR A 111 9.00 -18.43 21.06
CA THR A 111 9.37 -19.49 20.11
C THR A 111 10.08 -18.95 18.87
N GLY A 112 9.98 -17.65 18.60
CA GLY A 112 10.45 -17.00 17.37
C GLY A 112 9.62 -17.37 16.12
N LEU A 113 8.54 -18.13 16.29
CA LEU A 113 7.68 -18.53 15.17
C LEU A 113 6.64 -17.46 14.82
N GLY A 114 6.30 -17.39 13.56
CA GLY A 114 5.23 -16.52 13.07
C GLY A 114 3.86 -16.93 13.62
N LEU A 115 2.98 -15.96 13.80
CA LEU A 115 1.62 -16.13 14.28
C LEU A 115 0.64 -15.81 13.14
N GLU A 116 -0.02 -16.84 12.62
CA GLU A 116 -1.03 -16.76 11.56
C GLU A 116 -2.36 -16.17 12.05
N GLY A 117 -3.08 -15.50 11.15
CA GLY A 117 -4.47 -15.07 11.38
C GLY A 117 -4.63 -13.84 12.27
N TRP A 118 -3.55 -13.13 12.63
CA TRP A 118 -3.63 -11.90 13.42
C TRP A 118 -4.08 -10.73 12.57
N THR A 119 -5.04 -9.98 13.09
CA THR A 119 -5.50 -8.76 12.42
C THR A 119 -4.52 -7.62 12.66
N ILE A 120 -4.02 -7.06 11.57
CA ILE A 120 -3.19 -5.85 11.54
C ILE A 120 -4.00 -4.75 10.85
N ARG A 121 -3.96 -3.54 11.41
CA ARG A 121 -4.67 -2.36 10.90
C ARG A 121 -3.69 -1.28 10.51
N LEU A 122 -3.93 -0.67 9.36
CA LEU A 122 -3.23 0.51 8.87
C LEU A 122 -4.20 1.70 8.93
N THR A 123 -3.78 2.80 9.54
CA THR A 123 -4.49 4.07 9.53
C THR A 123 -3.65 5.11 8.82
N ASP A 124 -4.20 5.80 7.84
CA ASP A 124 -3.55 6.91 7.14
C ASP A 124 -3.76 8.26 7.85
N GLU A 125 -3.17 9.34 7.31
CA GLU A 125 -3.29 10.71 7.83
C GLU A 125 -4.73 11.25 7.85
N SER A 126 -5.61 10.73 6.98
CA SER A 126 -7.03 11.12 6.94
C SER A 126 -7.87 10.41 7.99
N GLY A 127 -7.29 9.41 8.66
CA GLY A 127 -7.99 8.53 9.59
C GLY A 127 -8.70 7.34 8.92
N ALA A 128 -8.49 7.13 7.61
CA ALA A 128 -9.02 5.95 6.93
C ALA A 128 -8.28 4.68 7.39
N VAL A 129 -9.05 3.62 7.66
CA VAL A 129 -8.52 2.36 8.21
C VAL A 129 -8.66 1.23 7.20
N THR A 130 -7.55 0.54 6.95
CA THR A 130 -7.49 -0.70 6.18
C THR A 130 -6.98 -1.82 7.07
N SER A 131 -7.45 -3.05 6.88
CA SER A 131 -7.03 -4.20 7.69
C SER A 131 -6.56 -5.35 6.80
N THR A 132 -5.60 -6.12 7.31
CA THR A 132 -5.15 -7.39 6.74
C THR A 132 -4.98 -8.42 7.86
N THR A 133 -4.74 -9.68 7.50
CA THR A 133 -4.40 -10.75 8.44
C THR A 133 -3.02 -11.31 8.10
N THR A 134 -2.31 -11.76 9.11
CA THR A 134 -1.02 -12.43 8.91
C THR A 134 -1.19 -13.81 8.27
N ASP A 135 -0.26 -14.18 7.40
CA ASP A 135 -0.21 -15.49 6.76
C ASP A 135 0.36 -16.58 7.67
N ALA A 136 0.58 -17.80 7.13
CA ALA A 136 1.12 -18.94 7.86
C ALA A 136 2.54 -18.73 8.43
N ASN A 137 3.30 -17.78 7.89
CA ASN A 137 4.61 -17.39 8.40
C ASN A 137 4.53 -16.23 9.40
N GLY A 138 3.33 -15.70 9.64
CA GLY A 138 3.11 -14.52 10.45
C GLY A 138 3.30 -13.21 9.67
N ASP A 139 3.53 -13.24 8.37
CA ASP A 139 3.82 -12.06 7.58
C ASP A 139 2.56 -11.30 7.16
N TYR A 140 2.66 -9.97 7.03
CA TYR A 140 1.58 -9.10 6.56
C TYR A 140 2.09 -8.00 5.63
N TRP A 141 1.20 -7.50 4.75
CA TRP A 141 1.48 -6.44 3.77
C TRP A 141 0.32 -5.48 3.61
N PHE A 142 0.66 -4.20 3.46
CA PHE A 142 -0.20 -3.14 2.93
C PHE A 142 0.50 -2.53 1.74
N CYS A 143 -0.01 -2.76 0.52
CA CYS A 143 0.56 -2.23 -0.73
C CYS A 143 -0.38 -1.25 -1.41
N GLY A 144 0.11 -0.57 -2.45
CA GLY A 144 -0.65 0.48 -3.13
C GLY A 144 -0.68 1.80 -2.38
N LEU A 145 0.24 2.00 -1.44
CA LEU A 145 0.31 3.18 -0.58
C LEU A 145 1.03 4.34 -1.26
N MET A 146 0.64 5.55 -0.91
CA MET A 146 1.25 6.80 -1.35
C MET A 146 2.30 7.26 -0.34
N PRO A 147 3.23 8.17 -0.71
CA PRO A 147 4.03 8.88 0.29
C PRO A 147 3.12 9.54 1.34
N GLY A 148 3.48 9.40 2.61
CA GLY A 148 2.68 9.94 3.73
C GLY A 148 3.02 9.25 5.04
N SER A 149 2.32 9.65 6.10
CA SER A 149 2.46 9.07 7.44
C SER A 149 1.33 8.08 7.70
N TYR A 150 1.69 6.95 8.28
CA TYR A 150 0.80 5.84 8.57
C TYR A 150 1.00 5.37 10.00
N THR A 151 -0.05 4.82 10.59
CA THR A 151 0.03 4.10 11.86
C THR A 151 -0.40 2.66 11.62
N VAL A 152 0.49 1.71 11.91
CA VAL A 152 0.22 0.27 11.84
C VAL A 152 0.00 -0.23 13.26
N CYS A 153 -1.11 -0.90 13.51
CA CYS A 153 -1.44 -1.44 14.84
C CYS A 153 -1.87 -2.90 14.75
N GLU A 154 -1.42 -3.70 15.68
CA GLU A 154 -1.96 -5.04 15.86
C GLU A 154 -3.26 -5.02 16.68
N GLN A 155 -4.17 -5.95 16.42
CA GLN A 155 -5.31 -6.21 17.27
C GLN A 155 -4.92 -7.31 18.27
N LEU A 156 -4.69 -6.91 19.53
CA LEU A 156 -4.30 -7.85 20.58
C LEU A 156 -5.40 -8.90 20.82
N LEU A 157 -5.02 -10.17 20.81
CA LEU A 157 -5.91 -11.28 21.14
C LEU A 157 -5.95 -11.54 22.65
N SER A 158 -7.09 -12.03 23.13
CA SER A 158 -7.27 -12.38 24.56
C SER A 158 -6.23 -13.39 25.02
N GLY A 159 -5.66 -13.15 26.19
CA GLY A 159 -4.62 -13.98 26.80
C GLY A 159 -3.19 -13.61 26.37
N TRP A 160 -3.02 -12.88 25.27
CA TRP A 160 -1.69 -12.45 24.81
C TRP A 160 -1.32 -11.10 25.43
N LYS A 161 -0.02 -10.85 25.55
CA LYS A 161 0.56 -9.56 25.96
C LYS A 161 1.55 -9.08 24.92
N ASN A 162 1.54 -7.77 24.69
CA ASN A 162 2.51 -7.11 23.81
C ASN A 162 3.91 -7.14 24.42
N VAL A 163 4.90 -7.46 23.59
CA VAL A 163 6.33 -7.29 23.89
C VAL A 163 6.84 -6.04 23.18
N THR A 164 6.46 -5.88 21.91
CA THR A 164 6.65 -4.62 21.16
C THR A 164 5.47 -3.67 21.39
N PRO A 165 5.60 -2.38 21.03
CA PRO A 165 4.46 -1.45 21.05
C PRO A 165 3.31 -1.96 20.19
N GLN A 166 2.06 -1.77 20.64
CA GLN A 166 0.87 -2.19 19.91
C GLN A 166 0.69 -1.46 18.56
N CYS A 167 1.29 -0.29 18.42
CA CYS A 167 1.25 0.51 17.20
C CYS A 167 2.65 1.01 16.82
N ILE A 168 2.91 1.05 15.52
CA ILE A 168 4.15 1.55 14.91
C ILE A 168 3.78 2.70 13.98
N HIS A 169 4.49 3.84 14.09
CA HIS A 169 4.36 4.96 13.15
C HIS A 169 5.36 4.80 12.01
N VAL A 170 4.87 4.87 10.78
CA VAL A 170 5.66 4.68 9.56
C VAL A 170 5.49 5.88 8.64
N THR A 171 6.58 6.46 8.18
CA THR A 171 6.56 7.48 7.13
C THR A 171 7.11 6.87 5.84
N LEU A 172 6.30 6.89 4.79
CA LEU A 172 6.71 6.51 3.45
C LEU A 172 7.15 7.77 2.69
N SER A 173 8.38 7.73 2.13
CA SER A 173 8.93 8.79 1.29
C SER A 173 9.69 8.17 0.12
N ASP A 174 9.69 8.86 -1.02
CA ASP A 174 10.59 8.66 -2.16
C ASP A 174 10.68 7.21 -2.70
N SER A 175 9.55 6.55 -2.85
CA SER A 175 9.43 5.22 -3.51
C SER A 175 10.07 4.06 -2.73
N LEU A 176 10.34 4.21 -1.44
CA LEU A 176 10.90 3.16 -0.60
C LEU A 176 9.81 2.45 0.21
N ASN A 177 9.78 1.13 0.12
CA ASN A 177 8.94 0.29 0.99
C ASN A 177 9.47 0.32 2.43
N SER A 178 8.58 0.34 3.40
CA SER A 178 8.93 0.14 4.81
C SER A 178 8.82 -1.35 5.17
N LYS A 179 9.89 -1.90 5.72
CA LYS A 179 10.02 -3.31 6.11
C LYS A 179 10.39 -3.44 7.58
N GLY A 180 10.14 -4.62 8.15
CA GLY A 180 10.51 -4.90 9.53
C GLY A 180 9.64 -4.15 10.54
N ASN A 181 8.38 -3.90 10.19
CA ASN A 181 7.39 -3.33 11.12
C ASN A 181 6.79 -4.48 11.95
N ASP A 182 7.63 -5.11 12.78
CA ASP A 182 7.31 -6.38 13.41
C ASP A 182 6.62 -6.19 14.77
N PHE A 183 5.68 -7.08 15.06
CA PHE A 183 4.99 -7.17 16.34
C PHE A 183 5.34 -8.47 17.02
N GLU A 184 5.81 -8.37 18.27
CA GLU A 184 6.09 -9.52 19.10
C GLU A 184 5.12 -9.57 20.29
N ASN A 185 4.52 -10.73 20.50
CA ASN A 185 3.65 -10.97 21.62
C ASN A 185 4.05 -12.26 22.36
N ILE A 186 3.71 -12.29 23.63
CA ILE A 186 3.92 -13.45 24.49
C ILE A 186 2.57 -13.95 24.99
N LEU A 187 2.39 -15.27 24.99
CA LEU A 187 1.31 -15.91 25.74
C LEU A 187 1.83 -16.20 27.17
N PRO A 188 1.41 -15.45 28.17
CA PRO A 188 1.86 -15.69 29.55
C PRO A 188 1.48 -17.09 29.99
N LEU A 189 2.42 -17.80 30.54
CA LEU A 189 2.15 -19.07 31.16
C LEU A 189 1.57 -18.82 32.55
N CYS A 190 0.53 -19.56 32.92
CA CYS A 190 -0.04 -19.54 34.24
C CYS A 190 0.33 -20.84 34.97
N ILE A 191 0.69 -20.72 36.21
CA ILE A 191 0.82 -21.87 37.14
C ILE A 191 -0.42 -21.82 38.02
N SER A 192 -1.18 -22.90 38.04
CA SER A 192 -2.36 -23.03 38.91
C SER A 192 -2.29 -24.30 39.71
N GLY A 193 -2.90 -24.28 40.86
CA GLY A 193 -2.96 -25.43 41.76
C GLY A 193 -4.05 -25.23 42.80
N HIS A 194 -4.26 -26.25 43.59
CA HIS A 194 -5.17 -26.21 44.72
C HIS A 194 -4.41 -26.63 45.98
N GLU A 195 -4.64 -25.91 47.06
CA GLU A 195 -4.21 -26.31 48.39
C GLU A 195 -5.36 -27.05 49.09
N PHE A 196 -5.10 -28.22 49.59
CA PHE A 196 -6.13 -29.02 50.25
C PHE A 196 -5.59 -29.75 51.47
N ASN A 197 -6.48 -29.99 52.42
CA ASN A 197 -6.19 -30.81 53.60
C ASN A 197 -6.05 -32.29 53.18
N HIS A 198 -4.87 -32.85 53.36
CA HIS A 198 -4.58 -34.23 52.94
C HIS A 198 -5.48 -35.28 53.65
N CYS A 199 -5.93 -35.03 54.89
CA CYS A 199 -6.76 -35.96 55.61
C CYS A 199 -8.25 -35.86 55.25
N THR A 200 -8.76 -34.68 54.96
CA THR A 200 -10.19 -34.48 54.69
C THR A 200 -10.52 -34.33 53.22
N GLY A 201 -9.54 -33.99 52.37
CA GLY A 201 -9.72 -33.68 50.97
C GLY A 201 -10.38 -32.34 50.71
N GLU A 202 -10.64 -31.55 51.77
CA GLU A 202 -11.27 -30.23 51.63
C GLU A 202 -10.26 -29.17 51.20
N GLY A 203 -10.68 -28.20 50.39
CA GLY A 203 -9.88 -27.04 50.00
C GLY A 203 -9.54 -26.19 51.23
N LEU A 204 -8.31 -25.68 51.28
CA LEU A 204 -7.85 -24.77 52.32
C LEU A 204 -7.92 -23.33 51.80
N GLU A 205 -8.68 -22.50 52.53
CA GLU A 205 -8.83 -21.07 52.19
C GLU A 205 -7.74 -20.23 52.88
N SER A 206 -7.43 -19.09 52.27
CA SER A 206 -6.52 -18.05 52.78
C SER A 206 -5.06 -18.51 52.98
N TRP A 207 -4.62 -19.52 52.23
CA TRP A 207 -3.21 -19.91 52.18
C TRP A 207 -2.48 -19.09 51.12
N THR A 208 -1.34 -18.50 51.53
CA THR A 208 -0.50 -17.76 50.59
C THR A 208 0.47 -18.69 49.89
N VAL A 209 0.39 -18.72 48.55
CA VAL A 209 1.32 -19.47 47.68
C VAL A 209 2.29 -18.47 47.04
N HIS A 210 3.58 -18.78 47.14
CA HIS A 210 4.65 -17.97 46.55
C HIS A 210 5.24 -18.66 45.31
N LEU A 211 5.25 -17.98 44.19
CA LEU A 211 6.06 -18.35 43.04
C LEU A 211 7.47 -17.80 43.24
N LYS A 212 8.49 -18.67 43.17
CA LYS A 212 9.89 -18.31 43.31
C LYS A 212 10.69 -18.66 42.06
N ASP A 213 11.73 -17.88 41.79
CA ASP A 213 12.72 -18.22 40.76
C ASP A 213 13.71 -19.32 41.27
N GLY A 214 14.60 -19.74 40.33
CA GLY A 214 15.63 -20.76 40.69
C GLY A 214 16.65 -20.29 41.72
N ALA A 215 16.73 -19.01 42.05
CA ALA A 215 17.56 -18.42 43.10
C ALA A 215 16.81 -18.26 44.44
N GLY A 216 15.51 -18.57 44.49
CA GLY A 216 14.65 -18.49 45.66
C GLY A 216 13.99 -17.14 45.90
N ASN A 217 14.11 -16.18 44.98
CA ASN A 217 13.43 -14.89 45.06
C ASN A 217 11.94 -15.05 44.78
N ILE A 218 11.10 -14.37 45.55
CA ILE A 218 9.65 -14.37 45.31
C ILE A 218 9.36 -13.49 44.08
N LEU A 219 8.77 -14.10 43.05
CA LEU A 219 8.33 -13.44 41.86
C LEU A 219 6.88 -12.94 41.98
N GLU A 220 6.03 -13.76 42.59
CA GLU A 220 4.60 -13.44 42.74
C GLU A 220 4.05 -14.20 43.98
N SER A 221 2.94 -13.67 44.51
CA SER A 221 2.22 -14.31 45.64
C SER A 221 0.73 -14.20 45.39
N THR A 222 0.00 -15.29 45.70
CA THR A 222 -1.46 -15.33 45.61
C THR A 222 -2.03 -16.07 46.82
N SER A 223 -3.28 -15.82 47.16
CA SER A 223 -4.01 -16.46 48.24
C SER A 223 -5.38 -16.93 47.81
#